data_d0bac61c728e8084e58134690cd1c448
#
_entry.id   d0bac61c728e8084e58134690cd1c448
#
_cell.length_a   1.000
_cell.length_b   1.000
_cell.length_c   1.000
_cell.angle_alpha   90.00
_cell.angle_beta   90.00
_cell.angle_gamma   90.00
#
_symmetry.space_group_name_H-M   'P 1'
#
loop_
_entity.id
_entity.type
_entity.pdbx_description
1 polymer ?
#
loop_
_entity_poly.entity_id
_entity_poly.type
_entity_poly.pdbx_seq_one_letter_code
_entity_poly.pdbx_strand_id
1 'polypeptide(L)'
;MLYCLGPRKNNGLFRELLTLLDTTYPASRVTRIYVVADNYCIHKAKAVEQWVASHPRFALLWLPTYCPRANPIERAFGDVHDKCTRNHTRKRLRDLVQDVEQHMQANGPWQYKLSRLYEAPEVTAAVEHIAAEQRAKIAA
;
A
#
# COMPACT_ATOMS: atom_id res chain seq x y z
N MET A 1 -6.23 8.17 -7.45
CA MET A 1 -5.77 7.23 -6.41
C MET A 1 -6.64 6.00 -6.44
N LEU A 2 -6.07 4.80 -6.26
CA LEU A 2 -6.84 3.55 -6.19
C LEU A 2 -7.00 3.13 -4.73
N TYR A 3 -8.17 2.69 -4.35
CA TYR A 3 -8.49 2.20 -3.01
C TYR A 3 -9.64 1.20 -3.06
N CYS A 4 -9.74 0.36 -2.05
CA CYS A 4 -10.86 -0.54 -1.83
C CYS A 4 -11.49 -0.26 -0.46
N LEU A 5 -12.80 -0.32 -0.38
CA LEU A 5 -13.56 -0.18 0.86
C LEU A 5 -14.21 -1.52 1.21
N GLY A 6 -14.15 -1.88 2.46
CA GLY A 6 -14.79 -3.11 2.94
C GLY A 6 -15.18 -3.02 4.41
N PRO A 7 -16.10 -3.87 4.86
CA PRO A 7 -16.60 -3.86 6.23
C PRO A 7 -15.56 -4.35 7.26
N ARG A 8 -14.51 -5.01 6.79
CA ARG A 8 -13.44 -5.58 7.63
C ARG A 8 -12.10 -5.50 6.92
N LYS A 9 -11.05 -5.16 7.66
CA LYS A 9 -9.67 -5.25 7.23
C LYS A 9 -9.25 -6.73 7.22
N ASN A 10 -9.11 -7.33 6.03
CA ASN A 10 -8.73 -8.73 5.85
C ASN A 10 -7.91 -8.94 4.57
N ASN A 11 -7.41 -10.15 4.35
CA ASN A 11 -6.65 -10.49 3.16
C ASN A 11 -7.49 -10.47 1.87
N GLY A 12 -8.80 -10.64 1.96
CA GLY A 12 -9.73 -10.50 0.82
C GLY A 12 -9.70 -9.09 0.26
N LEU A 13 -9.86 -8.09 1.12
CA LEU A 13 -9.80 -6.67 0.72
C LEU A 13 -8.44 -6.31 0.11
N PHE A 14 -7.34 -6.87 0.63
CA PHE A 14 -6.03 -6.65 0.04
C PHE A 14 -5.90 -7.29 -1.36
N ARG A 15 -6.43 -8.50 -1.56
CA ARG A 15 -6.47 -9.13 -2.89
C ARG A 15 -7.36 -8.38 -3.88
N GLU A 16 -8.48 -7.82 -3.44
CA GLU A 16 -9.30 -6.92 -4.25
C GLU A 16 -8.51 -5.71 -4.74
N LEU A 17 -7.69 -5.10 -3.87
CA LEU A 17 -6.80 -4.01 -4.25
C LEU A 17 -5.75 -4.45 -5.28
N LEU A 18 -5.15 -5.63 -5.12
CA LEU A 18 -4.22 -6.19 -6.10
C LEU A 18 -4.91 -6.44 -7.45
N THR A 19 -6.13 -6.97 -7.45
CA THR A 19 -6.94 -7.18 -8.66
C THR A 19 -7.30 -5.85 -9.32
N LEU A 20 -7.63 -4.83 -8.53
CA LEU A 20 -7.89 -3.49 -9.04
C LEU A 20 -6.64 -2.88 -9.71
N LEU A 21 -5.46 -3.10 -9.13
CA LEU A 21 -4.18 -2.71 -9.76
C LEU A 21 -3.95 -3.46 -11.07
N ASP A 22 -4.22 -4.76 -11.10
CA ASP A 22 -4.07 -5.60 -12.29
C ASP A 22 -4.94 -5.14 -13.46
N THR A 23 -6.19 -4.80 -13.18
CA THR A 23 -7.15 -4.31 -14.19
C THR A 23 -6.85 -2.87 -14.62
N THR A 24 -6.42 -2.01 -13.69
CA THR A 24 -6.12 -0.60 -13.99
C THR A 24 -4.85 -0.45 -14.82
N TYR A 25 -3.87 -1.32 -14.60
CA TYR A 25 -2.58 -1.32 -15.31
C TYR A 25 -2.43 -2.59 -16.13
N PRO A 26 -3.02 -2.68 -17.32
CA PRO A 26 -3.01 -3.89 -18.13
C PRO A 26 -1.58 -4.26 -18.57
N ALA A 27 -1.34 -5.56 -18.74
CA ALA A 27 -0.03 -6.11 -19.10
C ALA A 27 0.54 -5.57 -20.43
N SER A 28 -0.33 -5.08 -21.31
CA SER A 28 0.05 -4.42 -22.56
C SER A 28 0.78 -3.07 -22.35
N ARG A 29 0.58 -2.44 -21.19
CA ARG A 29 1.19 -1.15 -20.85
C ARG A 29 2.20 -1.22 -19.72
N VAL A 30 1.99 -2.14 -18.76
CA VAL A 30 2.82 -2.28 -17.57
C VAL A 30 3.23 -3.73 -17.41
N THR A 31 4.46 -4.03 -17.70
CA THR A 31 5.02 -5.39 -17.66
C THR A 31 5.32 -5.87 -16.25
N ARG A 32 5.55 -4.96 -15.29
CA ARG A 32 5.88 -5.29 -13.90
C ARG A 32 5.24 -4.31 -12.93
N ILE A 33 4.68 -4.84 -11.84
CA ILE A 33 4.07 -4.05 -10.75
C ILE A 33 4.77 -4.43 -9.44
N TYR A 34 5.39 -3.44 -8.81
CA TYR A 34 5.97 -3.58 -7.47
C TYR A 34 5.02 -2.98 -6.45
N VAL A 35 4.58 -3.79 -5.51
CA VAL A 35 3.69 -3.35 -4.42
C VAL A 35 4.49 -3.33 -3.13
N VAL A 36 4.75 -2.14 -2.61
CA VAL A 36 5.41 -1.96 -1.32
C VAL A 36 4.36 -2.07 -0.22
N ALA A 37 4.54 -3.00 0.70
CA ALA A 37 3.61 -3.27 1.79
C ALA A 37 4.34 -3.47 3.12
N ASP A 38 3.65 -3.17 4.22
CA ASP A 38 4.14 -3.49 5.55
C ASP A 38 4.03 -5.00 5.85
N ASN A 39 4.62 -5.40 6.97
CA ASN A 39 4.65 -6.80 7.41
C ASN A 39 3.38 -7.27 8.12
N TYR A 40 2.24 -6.58 7.93
CA TYR A 40 1.00 -6.99 8.57
C TYR A 40 0.53 -8.36 8.07
N CYS A 41 0.03 -9.18 8.99
CA CYS A 41 -0.28 -10.60 8.73
C CYS A 41 -1.25 -10.83 7.57
N ILE A 42 -2.18 -9.90 7.30
CA ILE A 42 -3.13 -10.02 6.19
C ILE A 42 -2.44 -9.96 4.81
N HIS A 43 -1.32 -9.23 4.70
CA HIS A 43 -0.54 -9.12 3.47
C HIS A 43 0.27 -10.38 3.18
N LYS A 44 0.64 -11.11 4.23
CA LYS A 44 1.41 -12.37 4.18
C LYS A 44 0.53 -13.63 4.25
N ALA A 45 -0.78 -13.48 4.13
CA ALA A 45 -1.69 -14.60 4.16
C ALA A 45 -1.47 -15.53 2.95
N LYS A 46 -1.57 -16.85 3.15
CA LYS A 46 -1.40 -17.87 2.11
C LYS A 46 -2.22 -17.57 0.84
N ALA A 47 -3.43 -17.03 1.00
CA ALA A 47 -4.28 -16.64 -0.12
C ALA A 47 -3.71 -15.47 -0.95
N VAL A 48 -2.93 -14.58 -0.34
CA VAL A 48 -2.22 -13.51 -1.04
C VAL A 48 -1.00 -14.06 -1.77
N GLU A 49 -0.25 -14.94 -1.14
CA GLU A 49 0.90 -15.62 -1.76
C GLU A 49 0.46 -16.42 -3.00
N GLN A 50 -0.65 -17.16 -2.91
CA GLN A 50 -1.23 -17.90 -4.03
C GLN A 50 -1.66 -16.95 -5.16
N TRP A 51 -2.27 -15.82 -4.82
CA TRP A 51 -2.67 -14.82 -5.81
C TRP A 51 -1.44 -14.25 -6.52
N VAL A 52 -0.40 -13.88 -5.80
CA VAL A 52 0.85 -13.35 -6.37
C VAL A 52 1.54 -14.40 -7.24
N ALA A 53 1.57 -15.67 -6.82
CA ALA A 53 2.14 -16.77 -7.60
C ALA A 53 1.44 -16.96 -8.95
N SER A 54 0.12 -16.71 -9.02
CA SER A 54 -0.66 -16.78 -10.28
C SER A 54 -0.56 -15.49 -11.12
N HIS A 55 0.08 -14.43 -10.62
CA HIS A 55 0.24 -13.14 -11.30
C HIS A 55 1.73 -12.75 -11.36
N PRO A 56 2.53 -13.39 -12.26
CA PRO A 56 4.00 -13.28 -12.25
C PRO A 56 4.54 -11.87 -12.50
N ARG A 57 3.71 -10.96 -12.99
CA ARG A 57 4.07 -9.55 -13.13
C ARG A 57 4.04 -8.75 -11.82
N PHE A 58 3.46 -9.31 -10.75
CA PHE A 58 3.45 -8.69 -9.43
C PHE A 58 4.63 -9.13 -8.58
N ALA A 59 5.22 -8.19 -7.86
CA ALA A 59 6.22 -8.44 -6.84
C ALA A 59 5.88 -7.65 -5.57
N LEU A 60 5.73 -8.34 -4.44
CA LEU A 60 5.54 -7.70 -3.15
C LEU A 60 6.91 -7.37 -2.54
N LEU A 61 7.09 -6.12 -2.17
CA LEU A 61 8.28 -5.61 -1.49
C LEU A 61 7.89 -5.30 -0.04
N TRP A 62 8.54 -5.99 0.88
CA TRP A 62 8.24 -5.82 2.30
C TRP A 62 9.02 -4.66 2.91
N LEU A 63 8.32 -3.75 3.56
CA LEU A 63 8.96 -2.73 4.39
C LEU A 63 9.64 -3.37 5.60
N PRO A 64 10.69 -2.74 6.15
CA PRO A 64 11.29 -3.17 7.39
C PRO A 64 10.27 -3.23 8.53
N THR A 65 10.41 -4.21 9.42
CA THR A 65 9.59 -4.31 10.62
C THR A 65 9.84 -3.09 11.51
N TYR A 66 8.79 -2.55 12.09
CA TYR A 66 8.84 -1.38 12.97
C TYR A 66 9.37 -0.07 12.35
N CYS A 67 9.26 0.09 11.02
CA CYS A 67 9.64 1.33 10.34
C CYS A 67 8.44 2.04 9.70
N PRO A 68 7.51 2.63 10.48
CA PRO A 68 6.33 3.31 9.93
C PRO A 68 6.71 4.52 9.07
N ARG A 69 7.86 5.15 9.32
CA ARG A 69 8.36 6.27 8.52
C ARG A 69 8.70 5.89 7.08
N ALA A 70 8.99 4.61 6.82
CA ALA A 70 9.26 4.09 5.49
C ALA A 70 7.98 3.82 4.69
N ASN A 71 6.80 3.90 5.32
CA ASN A 71 5.52 3.69 4.65
C ASN A 71 4.82 5.03 4.37
N PRO A 72 4.92 5.58 3.13
CA PRO A 72 4.31 6.87 2.81
C PRO A 72 2.80 6.92 3.01
N ILE A 73 2.11 5.77 2.94
CA ILE A 73 0.65 5.69 3.12
C ILE A 73 0.20 6.10 4.52
N GLU A 74 1.05 5.95 5.53
CA GLU A 74 0.76 6.38 6.90
C GLU A 74 0.49 7.90 6.98
N ARG A 75 1.14 8.69 6.14
CA ARG A 75 0.90 10.13 6.05
C ARG A 75 -0.45 10.43 5.44
N ALA A 76 -0.85 9.68 4.40
CA ALA A 76 -2.18 9.81 3.82
C ALA A 76 -3.27 9.43 4.83
N PHE A 77 -3.07 8.35 5.59
CA PHE A 77 -3.99 7.98 6.67
C PHE A 77 -4.02 9.01 7.79
N GLY A 78 -2.88 9.60 8.15
CA GLY A 78 -2.80 10.70 9.12
C GLY A 78 -3.61 11.91 8.66
N ASP A 79 -3.48 12.31 7.40
CA ASP A 79 -4.24 13.43 6.83
C ASP A 79 -5.75 13.16 6.80
N VAL A 80 -6.17 11.96 6.36
CA VAL A 80 -7.57 11.53 6.41
C VAL A 80 -8.09 11.52 7.86
N HIS A 81 -7.28 11.02 8.79
CA HIS A 81 -7.65 11.00 10.21
C HIS A 81 -7.86 12.42 10.74
N ASP A 82 -6.94 13.31 10.50
CA ASP A 82 -6.99 14.68 11.03
C ASP A 82 -8.11 15.52 10.39
N LYS A 83 -8.42 15.30 9.13
CA LYS A 83 -9.40 16.10 8.38
C LYS A 83 -10.82 15.52 8.39
N CYS A 84 -10.95 14.20 8.41
CA CYS A 84 -12.26 13.55 8.23
C CYS A 84 -12.72 12.79 9.48
N THR A 85 -11.83 12.03 10.14
CA THR A 85 -12.29 11.08 11.17
C THR A 85 -12.04 11.55 12.60
N ARG A 86 -11.07 12.44 12.84
CA ARG A 86 -10.86 13.03 14.15
C ARG A 86 -12.01 14.00 14.49
N ASN A 87 -12.67 13.76 15.62
CA ASN A 87 -13.75 14.61 16.14
C ASN A 87 -14.93 14.83 15.17
N HIS A 88 -15.20 13.85 14.29
CA HIS A 88 -16.35 13.95 13.40
C HIS A 88 -17.68 13.92 14.17
N THR A 89 -18.69 14.63 13.69
CA THR A 89 -20.04 14.70 14.26
C THR A 89 -21.06 13.90 13.45
N ARG A 90 -20.61 13.12 12.46
CA ARG A 90 -21.50 12.33 11.60
C ARG A 90 -22.19 11.23 12.39
N LYS A 91 -23.52 11.19 12.30
CA LYS A 91 -24.36 10.17 12.98
C LYS A 91 -24.35 8.81 12.25
N ARG A 92 -24.10 8.81 10.93
CA ARG A 92 -24.12 7.60 10.10
C ARG A 92 -22.72 7.34 9.55
N LEU A 93 -22.28 6.08 9.63
CA LEU A 93 -21.01 5.64 9.07
C LEU A 93 -20.89 5.96 7.57
N ARG A 94 -21.99 5.82 6.82
CA ARG A 94 -22.02 6.11 5.39
C ARG A 94 -21.62 7.57 5.08
N ASP A 95 -22.10 8.53 5.87
CA ASP A 95 -21.80 9.95 5.64
C ASP A 95 -20.31 10.21 5.93
N LEU A 96 -19.74 9.56 6.95
CA LEU A 96 -18.31 9.63 7.23
C LEU A 96 -17.46 9.00 6.12
N VAL A 97 -17.87 7.86 5.59
CA VAL A 97 -17.19 7.21 4.46
C VAL A 97 -17.21 8.13 3.24
N GLN A 98 -18.34 8.77 2.96
CA GLN A 98 -18.45 9.73 1.86
C GLN A 98 -17.51 10.93 2.02
N ASP A 99 -17.39 11.49 3.24
CA ASP A 99 -16.44 12.57 3.52
C ASP A 99 -14.98 12.11 3.27
N VAL A 100 -14.64 10.91 3.70
CA VAL A 100 -13.31 10.31 3.46
C VAL A 100 -13.06 10.15 1.96
N GLU A 101 -14.01 9.59 1.21
CA GLU A 101 -13.88 9.42 -0.24
C GLU A 101 -13.70 10.74 -0.96
N GLN A 102 -14.52 11.75 -0.64
CA GLN A 102 -14.40 13.09 -1.21
C GLN A 102 -13.04 13.71 -0.90
N HIS A 103 -12.56 13.59 0.34
CA HIS A 103 -11.25 14.08 0.73
C HIS A 103 -10.12 13.39 -0.03
N MET A 104 -10.18 12.07 -0.16
CA MET A 104 -9.20 11.28 -0.91
C MET A 104 -9.20 11.62 -2.40
N GLN A 105 -10.35 11.89 -3.00
CA GLN A 105 -10.46 12.29 -4.41
C GLN A 105 -9.92 13.71 -4.63
N ALA A 106 -10.20 14.64 -3.71
CA ALA A 106 -9.79 16.03 -3.84
C ALA A 106 -8.27 16.23 -3.59
N ASN A 107 -7.67 15.45 -2.69
CA ASN A 107 -6.29 15.66 -2.24
C ASN A 107 -5.31 14.57 -2.71
N GLY A 108 -5.80 13.44 -3.16
CA GLY A 108 -4.94 12.36 -3.69
C GLY A 108 -4.63 12.52 -5.18
N PRO A 109 -3.58 11.90 -5.67
CA PRO A 109 -2.56 11.19 -4.90
C PRO A 109 -1.65 12.17 -4.14
N TRP A 110 -1.39 11.88 -2.86
CA TRP A 110 -0.48 12.71 -2.07
C TRP A 110 0.94 12.66 -2.66
N GLN A 111 1.49 13.85 -2.93
CA GLN A 111 2.87 13.97 -3.37
C GLN A 111 3.77 14.12 -2.14
N TYR A 112 4.52 13.08 -1.83
CA TYR A 112 5.54 13.13 -0.79
C TYR A 112 6.90 13.44 -1.41
N LYS A 113 7.68 14.30 -0.78
CA LYS A 113 9.10 14.45 -1.11
C LYS A 113 9.82 13.19 -0.63
N LEU A 114 9.83 12.17 -1.48
CA LEU A 114 10.48 10.88 -1.21
C LEU A 114 11.97 11.02 -0.91
N SER A 115 12.63 12.07 -1.46
CA SER A 115 14.04 12.34 -1.22
C SER A 115 14.43 12.32 0.26
N ARG A 116 13.63 12.94 1.12
CA ARG A 116 13.90 12.95 2.58
C ARG A 116 13.68 11.61 3.28
N LEU A 117 12.88 10.73 2.70
CA LEU A 117 12.64 9.37 3.21
C LEU A 117 13.79 8.44 2.87
N TYR A 118 14.36 8.60 1.65
CA TYR A 118 15.48 7.78 1.20
C TYR A 118 16.83 8.24 1.80
N GLU A 119 16.90 9.45 2.34
CA GLU A 119 18.09 9.98 3.03
C GLU A 119 18.19 9.49 4.49
N ALA A 120 17.14 8.92 5.05
CA ALA A 120 17.19 8.33 6.38
C ALA A 120 18.05 7.06 6.35
N PRO A 121 19.11 6.93 7.17
CA PRO A 121 20.04 5.80 7.15
C PRO A 121 19.34 4.44 7.28
N GLU A 122 18.33 4.37 8.12
CA GLU A 122 17.51 3.16 8.32
C GLU A 122 16.72 2.74 7.07
N VAL A 123 16.25 3.71 6.26
CA VAL A 123 15.51 3.46 5.02
C VAL A 123 16.49 3.03 3.93
N THR A 124 17.64 3.67 3.83
CA THR A 124 18.69 3.31 2.87
C THR A 124 19.18 1.88 3.12
N ALA A 125 19.50 1.53 4.36
CA ALA A 125 19.92 0.18 4.74
C ALA A 125 18.84 -0.87 4.44
N ALA A 126 17.57 -0.55 4.67
CA ALA A 126 16.45 -1.44 4.38
C ALA A 126 16.25 -1.65 2.88
N VAL A 127 16.35 -0.60 2.07
CA VAL A 127 16.27 -0.70 0.60
C VAL A 127 17.42 -1.53 0.04
N GLU A 128 18.65 -1.35 0.54
CA GLU A 128 19.82 -2.13 0.17
C GLU A 128 19.65 -3.61 0.53
N HIS A 129 19.13 -3.90 1.71
CA HIS A 129 18.85 -5.28 2.15
C HIS A 129 17.82 -5.97 1.25
N ILE A 130 16.70 -5.30 0.95
CA ILE A 130 15.67 -5.80 0.05
C ILE A 130 16.24 -6.03 -1.36
N ALA A 131 17.06 -5.11 -1.86
CA ALA A 131 17.70 -5.24 -3.15
C ALA A 131 18.68 -6.42 -3.20
N ALA A 132 19.42 -6.67 -2.12
CA ALA A 132 20.34 -7.80 -1.99
C ALA A 132 19.60 -9.15 -1.96
N GLU A 133 18.53 -9.26 -1.16
CA GLU A 133 17.69 -10.48 -1.11
C GLU A 133 17.06 -10.79 -2.48
N GLN A 134 16.64 -9.77 -3.21
CA GLN A 134 16.05 -9.97 -4.54
C GLN A 134 17.08 -10.41 -5.57
N ARG A 135 18.31 -9.85 -5.53
CA ARG A 135 19.41 -10.31 -6.40
C ARG A 135 19.75 -11.77 -6.13
N ALA A 136 19.78 -12.18 -4.85
CA ALA A 136 20.03 -13.57 -4.48
C ALA A 136 18.94 -14.53 -4.99
N LYS A 137 17.66 -14.10 -4.96
CA LYS A 137 16.53 -14.91 -5.47
C LYS A 137 16.47 -15.00 -7.00
N ILE A 138 17.06 -14.04 -7.73
CA ILE A 138 17.12 -14.05 -9.18
C ILE A 138 18.31 -14.91 -9.67
N ALA A 139 19.34 -15.04 -8.84
CA ALA A 139 20.56 -15.80 -9.17
C ALA A 139 20.48 -17.30 -8.78
N ALA A 140 19.44 -17.71 -8.06
CA ALA A 140 19.16 -19.09 -7.68
C ALA A 140 18.09 -19.73 -8.56
#